data_d58d1181844477ccfc88beaf07bc5405
#
_entry.id   d58d1181844477ccfc88beaf07bc5405
#
_cell.length_a   1.000
_cell.length_b   1.000
_cell.length_c   1.000
_cell.angle_alpha   90.00
_cell.angle_beta   90.00
_cell.angle_gamma   90.00
#
_symmetry.space_group_name_H-M   'P 1'
#
loop_
_entity.id
_entity.type
_entity.pdbx_description
1 polymer ?
#
loop_
_entity_poly.entity_id
_entity_poly.type
_entity_poly.pdbx_seq_one_letter_code
_entity_poly.pdbx_strand_id
1 'polypeptide(L)'
;VRGLDLSSAQADKKIVEALQDAGARVEIDDKSIRLSQGTLKAFSFDATDCPDLFPPLVALAAYCGGTTVIKGVSRLAHKESNRGLTLQDEFGKMGLQIDLQDDIMQVHGGKGLKGATVHSRHDHRIAMACAVAALRAEGATTIEEAGAISKSYPGFYEDLVKLGANVKTNQQ
;
A
#
# COMPACT_ATOMS: atom_id res chain seq x y z
N VAL A 1 -12.03 -6.31 -10.20
CA VAL A 1 -12.43 -6.98 -8.96
C VAL A 1 -13.95 -7.20 -8.99
N ARG A 2 -14.44 -8.37 -8.57
CA ARG A 2 -15.86 -8.70 -8.52
C ARG A 2 -16.30 -9.05 -7.10
N GLY A 3 -17.61 -8.92 -6.85
CA GLY A 3 -18.21 -9.33 -5.56
C GLY A 3 -17.98 -8.36 -4.42
N LEU A 4 -17.61 -7.11 -4.69
CA LEU A 4 -17.52 -6.07 -3.68
C LEU A 4 -18.89 -5.42 -3.49
N ASP A 5 -19.30 -5.28 -2.22
CA ASP A 5 -20.51 -4.55 -1.84
C ASP A 5 -20.14 -3.09 -1.49
N LEU A 6 -20.45 -2.18 -2.40
CA LEU A 6 -20.22 -0.76 -2.19
C LEU A 6 -21.17 -0.12 -1.17
N SER A 7 -22.28 -0.80 -0.83
CA SER A 7 -23.19 -0.38 0.26
C SER A 7 -22.65 -0.74 1.65
N SER A 8 -21.59 -1.57 1.72
CA SER A 8 -20.94 -1.97 2.97
C SER A 8 -20.61 -0.76 3.84
N ALA A 9 -20.76 -0.90 5.15
CA ALA A 9 -20.37 0.10 6.15
C ALA A 9 -18.84 0.16 6.39
N GLN A 10 -18.05 -0.69 5.73
CA GLN A 10 -16.60 -0.71 5.90
C GLN A 10 -15.96 0.59 5.37
N ALA A 11 -15.18 1.25 6.23
CA ALA A 11 -14.52 2.51 5.88
C ALA A 11 -13.44 2.32 4.81
N ASP A 12 -12.82 1.13 4.73
CA ASP A 12 -11.75 0.83 3.77
C ASP A 12 -12.20 0.87 2.29
N LYS A 13 -13.52 0.87 2.02
CA LYS A 13 -14.03 1.11 0.64
C LYS A 13 -13.62 2.47 0.07
N LYS A 14 -13.24 3.43 0.92
CA LYS A 14 -12.69 4.72 0.50
C LYS A 14 -11.40 4.63 -0.31
N ILE A 15 -10.77 3.45 -0.38
CA ILE A 15 -9.64 3.21 -1.29
C ILE A 15 -9.99 3.52 -2.75
N VAL A 16 -11.26 3.35 -3.14
CA VAL A 16 -11.74 3.65 -4.49
C VAL A 16 -11.62 5.16 -4.80
N GLU A 17 -11.98 6.02 -3.82
CA GLU A 17 -11.84 7.47 -3.94
C GLU A 17 -10.36 7.85 -4.08
N ALA A 18 -9.49 7.28 -3.24
CA ALA A 18 -8.05 7.54 -3.30
C ALA A 18 -7.45 7.14 -4.65
N LEU A 19 -7.87 6.03 -5.25
CA LEU A 19 -7.44 5.60 -6.57
C LEU A 19 -7.87 6.57 -7.67
N GLN A 20 -9.11 7.10 -7.59
CA GLN A 20 -9.62 8.11 -8.52
C GLN A 20 -8.84 9.41 -8.39
N ASP A 21 -8.63 9.89 -7.16
CA ASP A 21 -7.88 11.12 -6.87
C ASP A 21 -6.42 11.02 -7.33
N ALA A 22 -5.83 9.84 -7.22
CA ALA A 22 -4.50 9.52 -7.74
C ALA A 22 -4.45 9.47 -9.28
N GLY A 23 -5.58 9.52 -9.98
CA GLY A 23 -5.64 9.54 -11.45
C GLY A 23 -5.82 8.17 -12.09
N ALA A 24 -6.15 7.13 -11.35
CA ALA A 24 -6.56 5.85 -11.91
C ALA A 24 -7.93 5.99 -12.59
N ARG A 25 -8.14 5.25 -13.68
CA ARG A 25 -9.46 5.15 -14.30
C ARG A 25 -10.25 4.06 -13.58
N VAL A 26 -11.35 4.44 -12.96
CA VAL A 26 -12.20 3.55 -12.18
C VAL A 26 -13.58 3.50 -12.79
N GLU A 27 -13.99 2.33 -13.23
CA GLU A 27 -15.34 2.04 -13.72
C GLU A 27 -16.03 1.13 -12.73
N ILE A 28 -17.21 1.51 -12.28
CA ILE A 28 -17.98 0.79 -11.26
C ILE A 28 -19.30 0.38 -11.90
N ASP A 29 -19.61 -0.91 -11.84
CA ASP A 29 -20.92 -1.47 -12.15
C ASP A 29 -21.46 -2.29 -10.99
N ASP A 30 -22.69 -2.79 -11.08
CA ASP A 30 -23.38 -3.53 -10.01
C ASP A 30 -22.64 -4.79 -9.54
N LYS A 31 -21.67 -5.29 -10.28
CA LYS A 31 -21.00 -6.58 -10.05
C LYS A 31 -19.50 -6.48 -9.95
N SER A 32 -18.93 -5.36 -10.41
CA SER A 32 -17.47 -5.24 -10.51
C SER A 32 -16.95 -3.82 -10.39
N ILE A 33 -15.70 -3.72 -9.96
CA ILE A 33 -14.88 -2.52 -10.08
C ILE A 33 -13.74 -2.84 -11.04
N ARG A 34 -13.67 -2.10 -12.13
CA ARG A 34 -12.60 -2.17 -13.12
C ARG A 34 -11.66 -1.01 -12.92
N LEU A 35 -10.37 -1.34 -12.78
CA LEU A 35 -9.30 -0.36 -12.71
C LEU A 35 -8.47 -0.45 -13.97
N SER A 36 -8.14 0.69 -14.55
CA SER A 36 -7.21 0.77 -15.67
C SER A 36 -6.18 1.87 -15.43
N GLN A 37 -5.05 1.72 -16.09
CA GLN A 37 -3.92 2.62 -15.94
C GLN A 37 -4.30 4.05 -16.36
N GLY A 38 -3.94 5.01 -15.50
CA GLY A 38 -3.99 6.44 -15.76
C GLY A 38 -2.63 7.09 -15.48
N THR A 39 -2.55 8.40 -15.66
CA THR A 39 -1.39 9.17 -15.23
C THR A 39 -1.52 9.43 -13.73
N LEU A 40 -0.69 8.74 -12.95
CA LEU A 40 -0.71 8.87 -11.50
C LEU A 40 -0.14 10.22 -11.05
N LYS A 41 -0.84 10.88 -10.15
CA LYS A 41 -0.48 12.16 -9.54
C LYS A 41 -0.67 12.12 -8.03
N ALA A 42 0.06 12.97 -7.32
CA ALA A 42 -0.12 13.14 -5.89
C ALA A 42 -1.57 13.55 -5.54
N PHE A 43 -2.02 13.11 -4.38
CA PHE A 43 -3.37 13.34 -3.87
C PHE A 43 -3.34 13.67 -2.38
N SER A 44 -4.48 14.10 -1.85
CA SER A 44 -4.68 14.28 -0.41
C SER A 44 -5.78 13.34 0.06
N PHE A 45 -5.59 12.70 1.21
CA PHE A 45 -6.54 11.73 1.74
C PHE A 45 -6.63 11.81 3.28
N ASP A 46 -7.84 11.82 3.82
CA ASP A 46 -8.07 11.71 5.26
C ASP A 46 -8.37 10.24 5.63
N ALA A 47 -7.38 9.58 6.22
CA ALA A 47 -7.44 8.20 6.67
C ALA A 47 -7.77 8.04 8.16
N THR A 48 -8.22 9.11 8.84
CA THR A 48 -8.52 9.09 10.29
C THR A 48 -9.49 7.98 10.66
N ASP A 49 -10.54 7.75 9.84
CA ASP A 49 -11.56 6.73 10.06
C ASP A 49 -11.25 5.37 9.39
N CYS A 50 -10.22 5.33 8.53
CA CYS A 50 -9.77 4.12 7.83
C CYS A 50 -8.24 3.97 7.88
N PRO A 51 -7.64 3.89 9.09
CA PRO A 51 -6.18 3.89 9.25
C PRO A 51 -5.50 2.66 8.64
N ASP A 52 -6.24 1.61 8.37
CA ASP A 52 -5.75 0.41 7.71
C ASP A 52 -5.45 0.62 6.21
N LEU A 53 -5.88 1.75 5.65
CA LEU A 53 -5.52 2.15 4.29
C LEU A 53 -4.13 2.80 4.17
N PHE A 54 -3.49 3.22 5.26
CA PHE A 54 -2.15 3.84 5.17
C PHE A 54 -1.14 2.99 4.37
N PRO A 55 -0.95 1.68 4.63
CA PRO A 55 0.03 0.90 3.89
C PRO A 55 -0.25 0.83 2.37
N PRO A 56 -1.46 0.51 1.89
CA PRO A 56 -1.74 0.52 0.46
C PRO A 56 -1.69 1.93 -0.15
N LEU A 57 -2.06 2.98 0.59
CA LEU A 57 -1.94 4.36 0.12
C LEU A 57 -0.48 4.79 -0.05
N VAL A 58 0.42 4.38 0.83
CA VAL A 58 1.86 4.62 0.69
C VAL A 58 2.41 3.90 -0.55
N ALA A 59 2.03 2.64 -0.77
CA ALA A 59 2.42 1.90 -1.97
C ALA A 59 1.93 2.58 -3.26
N LEU A 60 0.71 3.11 -3.27
CA LEU A 60 0.17 3.90 -4.38
C LEU A 60 0.93 5.21 -4.55
N ALA A 61 1.09 5.98 -3.47
CA ALA A 61 1.72 7.30 -3.46
C ALA A 61 3.18 7.25 -3.92
N ALA A 62 3.89 6.14 -3.67
CA ALA A 62 5.27 5.95 -4.13
C ALA A 62 5.43 6.12 -5.65
N TYR A 63 4.38 5.82 -6.41
CA TYR A 63 4.36 5.93 -7.87
C TYR A 63 3.58 7.14 -8.40
N CYS A 64 3.03 7.96 -7.52
CA CYS A 64 2.37 9.21 -7.87
C CYS A 64 3.39 10.34 -7.96
N GLY A 65 3.36 11.11 -9.04
CA GLY A 65 4.25 12.28 -9.18
C GLY A 65 3.87 13.39 -8.22
N GLY A 66 4.81 13.82 -7.36
CA GLY A 66 4.62 14.88 -6.38
C GLY A 66 4.53 14.38 -4.94
N THR A 67 4.01 15.22 -4.05
CA THR A 67 3.86 14.92 -2.62
C THR A 67 2.42 14.59 -2.28
N THR A 68 2.16 13.33 -1.95
CA THR A 68 0.86 12.87 -1.43
C THR A 68 0.79 13.16 0.06
N VAL A 69 -0.35 13.67 0.51
CA VAL A 69 -0.61 14.05 1.91
C VAL A 69 -1.69 13.15 2.49
N ILE A 70 -1.36 12.40 3.54
CA ILE A 70 -2.29 11.50 4.22
C ILE A 70 -2.44 11.94 5.68
N LYS A 71 -3.67 12.27 6.08
CA LYS A 71 -4.01 12.65 7.45
C LYS A 71 -4.45 11.44 8.26
N GLY A 72 -4.19 11.46 9.58
CA GLY A 72 -4.63 10.43 10.53
C GLY A 72 -3.49 9.56 11.08
N VAL A 73 -2.24 10.06 11.03
CA VAL A 73 -1.03 9.35 11.53
C VAL A 73 -1.16 8.94 12.99
N SER A 74 -1.81 9.76 13.81
CA SER A 74 -2.05 9.45 15.23
C SER A 74 -2.78 8.12 15.46
N ARG A 75 -3.53 7.63 14.46
CA ARG A 75 -4.24 6.35 14.50
C ARG A 75 -3.32 5.13 14.35
N LEU A 76 -2.05 5.34 13.98
CA LEU A 76 -1.12 4.27 13.60
C LEU A 76 -0.25 3.77 14.77
N ALA A 77 -0.15 4.53 15.86
CA ALA A 77 0.79 4.26 16.95
C ALA A 77 0.51 2.93 17.70
N HIS A 78 -0.74 2.49 17.72
CA HIS A 78 -1.22 1.33 18.48
C HIS A 78 -1.80 0.22 17.59
N LYS A 79 -1.20 -0.01 16.42
CA LYS A 79 -1.51 -1.13 15.53
C LYS A 79 -0.58 -2.32 15.83
N GLU A 80 -0.52 -3.33 14.95
CA GLU A 80 0.40 -4.48 15.06
C GLU A 80 1.87 -4.06 15.13
N SER A 81 2.16 -2.89 14.56
CA SER A 81 3.43 -2.14 14.68
C SER A 81 3.09 -0.66 14.87
N ASN A 82 4.07 0.20 15.19
CA ASN A 82 3.91 1.63 14.93
C ASN A 82 3.99 1.84 13.42
N ARG A 83 2.85 1.69 12.74
CA ARG A 83 2.78 1.66 11.27
C ARG A 83 3.34 2.91 10.60
N GLY A 84 3.20 4.08 11.21
CA GLY A 84 3.74 5.31 10.66
C GLY A 84 5.25 5.25 10.53
N LEU A 85 5.94 4.93 11.63
CA LEU A 85 7.39 4.78 11.65
C LEU A 85 7.85 3.58 10.82
N THR A 86 7.11 2.47 10.86
CA THR A 86 7.45 1.28 10.06
C THR A 86 7.37 1.56 8.56
N LEU A 87 6.34 2.28 8.09
CA LEU A 87 6.22 2.67 6.69
C LEU A 87 7.37 3.59 6.28
N GLN A 88 7.71 4.58 7.12
CA GLN A 88 8.83 5.49 6.87
C GLN A 88 10.15 4.72 6.76
N ASP A 89 10.43 3.80 7.67
CA ASP A 89 11.67 3.02 7.71
C ASP A 89 11.76 2.03 6.52
N GLU A 90 10.75 1.19 6.34
CA GLU A 90 10.82 0.10 5.38
C GLU A 90 10.73 0.62 3.92
N PHE A 91 9.87 1.58 3.63
CA PHE A 91 9.84 2.22 2.31
C PHE A 91 11.05 3.13 2.08
N GLY A 92 11.65 3.68 3.14
CA GLY A 92 12.90 4.42 3.08
C GLY A 92 14.05 3.57 2.52
N LYS A 93 14.12 2.28 2.88
CA LYS A 93 15.09 1.32 2.32
C LYS A 93 14.90 1.13 0.80
N MET A 94 13.68 1.25 0.32
CA MET A 94 13.35 1.21 -1.12
C MET A 94 13.58 2.55 -1.83
N GLY A 95 14.07 3.57 -1.13
CA GLY A 95 14.36 4.90 -1.67
C GLY A 95 13.20 5.89 -1.65
N LEU A 96 12.10 5.59 -0.94
CA LEU A 96 10.97 6.49 -0.78
C LEU A 96 11.19 7.41 0.42
N GLN A 97 11.07 8.71 0.19
CA GLN A 97 11.05 9.67 1.30
C GLN A 97 9.62 9.81 1.84
N ILE A 98 9.48 9.64 3.14
CA ILE A 98 8.23 9.86 3.90
C ILE A 98 8.55 10.77 5.08
N ASP A 99 7.81 11.86 5.21
CA ASP A 99 7.91 12.78 6.34
C ASP A 99 6.66 12.62 7.21
N LEU A 100 6.89 12.53 8.52
CA LEU A 100 5.83 12.49 9.53
C LEU A 100 5.87 13.77 10.34
N GLN A 101 4.80 14.55 10.31
CA GLN A 101 4.67 15.77 11.06
C GLN A 101 3.25 15.89 11.63
N ASP A 102 3.16 15.96 12.94
CA ASP A 102 1.89 15.99 13.67
C ASP A 102 1.00 14.79 13.27
N ASP A 103 -0.19 15.04 12.74
CA ASP A 103 -1.13 14.02 12.28
C ASP A 103 -1.05 13.75 10.76
N ILE A 104 0.00 14.22 10.11
CA ILE A 104 0.18 14.19 8.64
C ILE A 104 1.37 13.32 8.27
N MET A 105 1.16 12.47 7.24
CA MET A 105 2.21 11.77 6.50
C MET A 105 2.33 12.40 5.11
N GLN A 106 3.53 12.82 4.74
CA GLN A 106 3.87 13.30 3.41
C GLN A 106 4.71 12.24 2.69
N VAL A 107 4.24 11.78 1.54
CA VAL A 107 4.92 10.78 0.72
C VAL A 107 5.40 11.43 -0.57
N HIS A 108 6.73 11.49 -0.76
CA HIS A 108 7.37 12.13 -1.92
C HIS A 108 7.61 11.10 -3.02
N GLY A 109 6.59 10.86 -3.83
CA GLY A 109 6.58 9.81 -4.84
C GLY A 109 7.07 10.23 -6.24
N GLY A 110 6.92 9.31 -7.20
CA GLY A 110 7.16 9.55 -8.61
C GLY A 110 8.60 9.36 -9.08
N LYS A 111 9.55 9.10 -8.19
CA LYS A 111 10.96 8.85 -8.54
C LYS A 111 11.26 7.37 -8.82
N GLY A 112 10.25 6.49 -8.65
CA GLY A 112 10.43 5.04 -8.65
C GLY A 112 11.00 4.51 -7.34
N LEU A 113 10.95 3.20 -7.19
CA LEU A 113 11.51 2.49 -6.04
C LEU A 113 12.63 1.56 -6.50
N LYS A 114 13.53 1.22 -5.57
CA LYS A 114 14.58 0.22 -5.78
C LYS A 114 14.32 -1.00 -4.92
N GLY A 115 14.68 -2.16 -5.43
CA GLY A 115 14.67 -3.39 -4.65
C GLY A 115 15.55 -3.28 -3.42
N ALA A 116 15.05 -3.79 -2.29
CA ALA A 116 15.73 -3.74 -1.00
C ALA A 116 15.32 -4.92 -0.13
N THR A 117 16.04 -5.14 0.95
CA THR A 117 15.60 -6.03 2.02
C THR A 117 14.79 -5.22 3.02
N VAL A 118 13.50 -5.54 3.11
CA VAL A 118 12.53 -4.91 4.01
C VAL A 118 11.97 -5.93 5.00
N HIS A 119 11.44 -5.47 6.11
CA HIS A 119 10.92 -6.34 7.16
C HIS A 119 9.44 -6.03 7.43
N SER A 120 8.59 -7.05 7.52
CA SER A 120 7.16 -6.85 7.79
C SER A 120 6.86 -6.31 9.19
N ARG A 121 7.80 -6.43 10.12
CA ARG A 121 7.59 -6.14 11.57
C ARG A 121 6.40 -6.91 12.14
N HIS A 122 6.17 -8.14 11.62
CA HIS A 122 5.04 -9.00 11.95
C HIS A 122 3.67 -8.38 11.64
N ASP A 123 3.64 -7.34 10.82
CA ASP A 123 2.43 -6.68 10.33
C ASP A 123 2.14 -7.11 8.89
N HIS A 124 1.01 -7.80 8.71
CA HIS A 124 0.58 -8.33 7.41
C HIS A 124 0.37 -7.23 6.37
N ARG A 125 -0.10 -6.04 6.80
CA ARG A 125 -0.34 -4.92 5.89
C ARG A 125 0.96 -4.28 5.40
N ILE A 126 2.00 -4.27 6.24
CA ILE A 126 3.34 -3.84 5.82
C ILE A 126 3.91 -4.83 4.80
N ALA A 127 3.85 -6.15 5.10
CA ALA A 127 4.30 -7.16 4.16
C ALA A 127 3.63 -7.02 2.78
N MET A 128 2.30 -6.90 2.76
CA MET A 128 1.52 -6.76 1.52
C MET A 128 1.83 -5.45 0.78
N ALA A 129 1.95 -4.32 1.49
CA ALA A 129 2.26 -3.04 0.88
C ALA A 129 3.64 -3.02 0.23
N CYS A 130 4.66 -3.56 0.90
CA CYS A 130 6.00 -3.71 0.35
C CYS A 130 6.01 -4.62 -0.89
N ALA A 131 5.26 -5.74 -0.85
CA ALA A 131 5.14 -6.65 -1.98
C ALA A 131 4.48 -5.98 -3.21
N VAL A 132 3.38 -5.25 -3.00
CA VAL A 132 2.71 -4.51 -4.10
C VAL A 132 3.62 -3.43 -4.66
N ALA A 133 4.30 -2.67 -3.81
CA ALA A 133 5.25 -1.65 -4.25
C ALA A 133 6.42 -2.26 -5.04
N ALA A 134 6.89 -3.44 -4.63
CA ALA A 134 7.98 -4.15 -5.30
C ALA A 134 7.67 -4.58 -6.74
N LEU A 135 6.39 -4.72 -7.12
CA LEU A 135 6.00 -5.11 -8.48
C LEU A 135 6.52 -4.17 -9.58
N ARG A 136 6.83 -2.92 -9.23
CA ARG A 136 7.39 -1.92 -10.14
C ARG A 136 8.74 -1.36 -9.70
N ALA A 137 9.32 -1.89 -8.63
CA ALA A 137 10.64 -1.48 -8.18
C ALA A 137 11.73 -1.98 -9.15
N GLU A 138 12.80 -1.22 -9.25
CA GLU A 138 14.00 -1.65 -9.98
C GLU A 138 14.77 -2.67 -9.14
N GLY A 139 14.91 -3.90 -9.63
CA GLY A 139 15.57 -4.99 -8.93
C GLY A 139 14.63 -5.79 -8.03
N ALA A 140 15.21 -6.76 -7.31
CA ALA A 140 14.46 -7.65 -6.43
C ALA A 140 14.28 -7.07 -5.03
N THR A 141 13.10 -7.27 -4.44
CA THR A 141 12.82 -6.94 -3.03
C THR A 141 12.70 -8.23 -2.23
N THR A 142 13.42 -8.31 -1.12
CA THR A 142 13.28 -9.38 -0.14
C THR A 142 12.44 -8.89 1.03
N ILE A 143 11.41 -9.65 1.40
CA ILE A 143 10.54 -9.32 2.54
C ILE A 143 10.82 -10.33 3.65
N GLU A 144 11.45 -9.87 4.72
CA GLU A 144 11.68 -10.67 5.93
C GLU A 144 10.37 -10.78 6.72
N GLU A 145 10.17 -11.93 7.39
CA GLU A 145 8.91 -12.25 8.10
C GLU A 145 7.67 -12.12 7.18
N ALA A 146 7.82 -12.51 5.92
CA ALA A 146 6.77 -12.45 4.90
C ALA A 146 5.52 -13.27 5.29
N GLY A 147 5.67 -14.29 6.14
CA GLY A 147 4.57 -15.11 6.68
C GLY A 147 3.55 -14.35 7.53
N ALA A 148 3.81 -13.10 7.89
CA ALA A 148 2.85 -12.24 8.60
C ALA A 148 1.50 -12.12 7.88
N ILE A 149 1.45 -12.32 6.56
CA ILE A 149 0.21 -12.31 5.75
C ILE A 149 -0.82 -13.33 6.22
N SER A 150 -0.39 -14.42 6.86
CA SER A 150 -1.28 -15.48 7.36
C SER A 150 -2.34 -14.97 8.35
N LYS A 151 -2.10 -13.81 8.97
CA LYS A 151 -3.06 -13.18 9.90
C LYS A 151 -4.35 -12.69 9.23
N SER A 152 -4.32 -12.41 7.92
CA SER A 152 -5.49 -11.85 7.22
C SER A 152 -5.68 -12.37 5.80
N TYR A 153 -4.61 -12.66 5.06
CA TYR A 153 -4.67 -13.10 3.68
C TYR A 153 -3.59 -14.15 3.38
N PRO A 154 -3.75 -15.41 3.85
CA PRO A 154 -2.74 -16.47 3.71
C PRO A 154 -2.33 -16.74 2.26
N GLY A 155 -3.26 -16.66 1.30
CA GLY A 155 -3.03 -16.89 -0.13
C GLY A 155 -2.47 -15.70 -0.92
N PHE A 156 -2.08 -14.60 -0.26
CA PHE A 156 -1.72 -13.36 -0.93
C PHE A 156 -0.60 -13.51 -1.98
N TYR A 157 0.50 -14.16 -1.64
CA TYR A 157 1.62 -14.34 -2.58
C TYR A 157 1.27 -15.30 -3.72
N GLU A 158 0.46 -16.32 -3.45
CA GLU A 158 -0.03 -17.23 -4.50
C GLU A 158 -0.91 -16.49 -5.50
N ASP A 159 -1.75 -15.60 -5.01
CA ASP A 159 -2.62 -14.79 -5.87
C ASP A 159 -1.80 -13.74 -6.67
N LEU A 160 -0.74 -13.18 -6.10
CA LEU A 160 0.20 -12.34 -6.87
C LEU A 160 0.84 -13.13 -8.02
N VAL A 161 1.27 -14.38 -7.77
CA VAL A 161 1.82 -15.24 -8.82
C VAL A 161 0.79 -15.53 -9.92
N LYS A 162 -0.46 -15.85 -9.56
CA LYS A 162 -1.56 -16.02 -10.53
C LYS A 162 -1.80 -14.78 -11.38
N LEU A 163 -1.54 -13.60 -10.82
CA LEU A 163 -1.63 -12.31 -11.53
C LEU A 163 -0.37 -11.98 -12.36
N GLY A 164 0.64 -12.86 -12.36
CA GLY A 164 1.84 -12.73 -13.17
C GLY A 164 3.06 -12.16 -12.45
N ALA A 165 3.01 -11.97 -11.14
CA ALA A 165 4.17 -11.55 -10.37
C ALA A 165 5.22 -12.68 -10.26
N ASN A 166 6.50 -12.30 -10.28
CA ASN A 166 7.59 -13.22 -10.04
C ASN A 166 7.92 -13.24 -8.54
N VAL A 167 7.34 -14.18 -7.82
CA VAL A 167 7.55 -14.37 -6.38
C VAL A 167 8.34 -15.64 -6.13
N LYS A 168 9.40 -15.56 -5.33
CA LYS A 168 10.18 -16.70 -4.86
C LYS A 168 10.06 -16.81 -3.35
N THR A 169 9.68 -17.96 -2.85
CA THR A 169 9.72 -18.26 -1.42
C THR A 169 11.02 -19.00 -1.11
N ASN A 170 11.85 -18.42 -0.27
CA ASN A 170 12.97 -19.15 0.32
C ASN A 170 12.37 -20.04 1.42
N GLN A 171 12.24 -21.35 1.15
CA GLN A 171 12.00 -22.30 2.22
C GLN A 171 13.29 -22.33 3.07
N GLN A 172 13.17 -21.92 4.34
CA GLN A 172 14.17 -22.22 5.35
C GLN A 172 14.07 -23.67 5.76
#